data_35633c6494f6efb26babd7877a6f2bab
#
_entry.id   35633c6494f6efb26babd7877a6f2bab
#
_cell.length_a   1.000
_cell.length_b   1.000
_cell.length_c   1.000
_cell.angle_alpha   90.00
_cell.angle_beta   90.00
_cell.angle_gamma   90.00
#
_symmetry.space_group_name_H-M   'P 1'
#
loop_
_entity.id
_entity.type
_entity.pdbx_description
1 polymer ?
#
loop_
_entity_poly.entity_id
_entity_poly.type
_entity_poly.pdbx_seq_one_letter_code
_entity_poly.pdbx_strand_id
1 'polypeptide(L)'
;MTEIKSPRGTADILPVEQAYWEYVRKYAGDTCHLYGYQRIDTPVFEETALFIRGVGKETEVVQKQMYTFDDNSGTSITLRPEGTAPVCRAYLEHGMHNMPQPVKLFYISPAFRYERPQLGRFRQHWQFGVEAIGEADPSLDAEIIDMAWRFYQGLGLKELSIKLNSIGCQLCRPSFLEALKSYYTKHTDKLCPECKERLTRSPLRLLDCKKLSCRELAKSAPLSSDHLCDDCKNHFSQLQHYLELLDLPFELDPCLVRGLDYYTKTVFEFLPREEGAQSALGGGGRYDNLIEELGGKHTPAIGFATGIERIILNLKKADIAIPPLPTPRVYIAYLGEQAKEEALKLAAELRQNNISAITSLGSRSLKAQMRQANTSGTAMVITIGENELKNNTVELRDMVNAEQRTIPRDEILALLN
;
A
#
# COMPACT_ATOMS: atom_id res chain seq x y z
N MET A 1 22.50 16.02 26.39
CA MET A 1 21.13 15.87 25.86
C MET A 1 21.12 14.58 25.09
N THR A 2 20.13 13.70 25.31
CA THR A 2 19.94 12.48 24.52
C THR A 2 19.43 12.86 23.13
N GLU A 3 20.00 12.28 22.10
CA GLU A 3 19.56 12.45 20.72
C GLU A 3 18.07 12.02 20.55
N ILE A 4 17.27 12.88 19.94
CA ILE A 4 15.86 12.58 19.66
C ILE A 4 15.80 11.70 18.41
N LYS A 5 15.09 10.57 18.51
CA LYS A 5 14.93 9.58 17.42
C LYS A 5 13.45 9.37 17.12
N SER A 6 13.16 8.85 15.94
CA SER A 6 11.80 8.45 15.57
C SER A 6 11.22 7.44 16.57
N PRO A 7 9.92 7.44 16.86
CA PRO A 7 9.30 6.48 17.75
C PRO A 7 9.55 5.04 17.30
N ARG A 8 9.69 4.13 18.27
CA ARG A 8 9.94 2.71 17.98
C ARG A 8 8.84 2.12 17.08
N GLY A 9 9.25 1.51 15.97
CA GLY A 9 8.33 0.88 15.00
C GLY A 9 7.83 1.84 13.93
N THR A 10 8.35 3.06 13.88
CA THR A 10 8.22 3.99 12.76
C THR A 10 9.56 4.17 12.08
N ALA A 11 9.56 4.65 10.85
CA ALA A 11 10.76 4.96 10.08
C ALA A 11 10.52 6.15 9.16
N ASP A 12 11.56 6.96 8.94
CA ASP A 12 11.56 7.99 7.91
C ASP A 12 11.77 7.32 6.54
N ILE A 13 11.10 7.81 5.52
CA ILE A 13 11.33 7.42 4.13
C ILE A 13 12.33 8.41 3.54
N LEU A 14 13.60 8.02 3.56
CA LEU A 14 14.68 8.88 3.10
C LEU A 14 14.71 9.04 1.58
N PRO A 15 15.35 10.12 1.03
CA PRO A 15 15.42 10.35 -0.41
C PRO A 15 15.93 9.15 -1.23
N VAL A 16 16.85 8.37 -0.69
CA VAL A 16 17.40 7.16 -1.35
C VAL A 16 16.34 6.06 -1.53
N GLU A 17 15.30 6.04 -0.70
CA GLU A 17 14.22 5.07 -0.77
C GLU A 17 13.05 5.53 -1.67
N GLN A 18 12.98 6.83 -1.97
CA GLN A 18 11.82 7.42 -2.66
C GLN A 18 11.59 6.84 -4.06
N ALA A 19 12.64 6.39 -4.76
CA ALA A 19 12.48 5.76 -6.07
C ALA A 19 11.54 4.55 -6.02
N TYR A 20 11.69 3.67 -5.01
CA TYR A 20 10.79 2.53 -4.81
C TYR A 20 9.38 2.99 -4.44
N TRP A 21 9.27 3.98 -3.57
CA TRP A 21 7.98 4.48 -3.09
C TRP A 21 7.17 5.14 -4.20
N GLU A 22 7.80 5.99 -5.01
CA GLU A 22 7.13 6.65 -6.14
C GLU A 22 6.76 5.65 -7.23
N TYR A 23 7.64 4.69 -7.53
CA TYR A 23 7.36 3.63 -8.49
C TYR A 23 6.13 2.83 -8.09
N VAL A 24 6.06 2.32 -6.85
CA VAL A 24 4.91 1.54 -6.37
C VAL A 24 3.63 2.37 -6.32
N ARG A 25 3.70 3.61 -5.81
CA ARG A 25 2.52 4.50 -5.72
C ARG A 25 1.97 4.85 -7.10
N LYS A 26 2.85 5.19 -8.03
CA LYS A 26 2.45 5.50 -9.41
C LYS A 26 1.80 4.29 -10.06
N TYR A 27 2.46 3.14 -9.97
CA TYR A 27 1.95 1.91 -10.57
C TYR A 27 0.60 1.47 -9.98
N ALA A 28 0.40 1.64 -8.67
CA ALA A 28 -0.88 1.40 -8.01
C ALA A 28 -1.99 2.31 -8.55
N GLY A 29 -1.72 3.61 -8.68
CA GLY A 29 -2.67 4.57 -9.27
C GLY A 29 -2.99 4.25 -10.73
N ASP A 30 -1.98 4.01 -11.56
CA ASP A 30 -2.15 3.68 -12.97
C ASP A 30 -2.98 2.39 -13.13
N THR A 31 -2.72 1.36 -12.33
CA THR A 31 -3.51 0.12 -12.33
C THR A 31 -4.96 0.40 -11.96
N CYS A 32 -5.22 1.14 -10.89
CA CYS A 32 -6.58 1.48 -10.48
C CYS A 32 -7.38 2.19 -11.58
N HIS A 33 -6.75 3.12 -12.28
CA HIS A 33 -7.39 3.85 -13.38
C HIS A 33 -7.79 2.93 -14.55
N LEU A 34 -7.02 1.87 -14.84
CA LEU A 34 -7.38 0.89 -15.86
C LEU A 34 -8.67 0.14 -15.54
N TYR A 35 -9.01 -0.03 -14.25
CA TYR A 35 -10.22 -0.69 -13.79
C TYR A 35 -11.35 0.28 -13.41
N GLY A 36 -11.15 1.59 -13.65
CA GLY A 36 -12.14 2.65 -13.40
C GLY A 36 -12.28 3.05 -11.92
N TYR A 37 -11.29 2.77 -11.08
CA TYR A 37 -11.29 3.19 -9.68
C TYR A 37 -10.86 4.65 -9.55
N GLN A 38 -11.53 5.38 -8.66
CA GLN A 38 -11.24 6.77 -8.35
C GLN A 38 -10.53 6.89 -6.99
N ARG A 39 -9.62 7.86 -6.87
CA ARG A 39 -8.89 8.06 -5.62
C ARG A 39 -9.77 8.72 -4.56
N ILE A 40 -9.66 8.21 -3.34
CA ILE A 40 -10.20 8.83 -2.13
C ILE A 40 -9.10 8.96 -1.07
N ASP A 41 -9.06 10.08 -0.38
CA ASP A 41 -8.21 10.30 0.79
C ASP A 41 -9.12 10.61 1.99
N THR A 42 -9.16 9.73 2.98
CA THR A 42 -9.92 9.90 4.22
C THR A 42 -9.03 10.47 5.34
N PRO A 43 -9.58 11.06 6.40
CA PRO A 43 -8.81 11.50 7.56
C PRO A 43 -7.90 10.41 8.12
N VAL A 44 -6.78 10.83 8.73
CA VAL A 44 -5.80 9.90 9.36
C VAL A 44 -6.32 9.36 10.69
N PHE A 45 -7.24 10.05 11.32
CA PHE A 45 -7.92 9.66 12.55
C PHE A 45 -9.43 9.77 12.37
N GLU A 46 -10.15 8.95 13.10
CA GLU A 46 -11.61 8.85 13.08
C GLU A 46 -12.13 8.69 14.52
N GLU A 47 -13.42 8.85 14.74
CA GLU A 47 -14.03 8.46 16.01
C GLU A 47 -13.78 6.97 16.27
N THR A 48 -13.38 6.64 17.50
CA THR A 48 -13.08 5.25 17.91
C THR A 48 -14.23 4.29 17.63
N ALA A 49 -15.47 4.79 17.74
CA ALA A 49 -16.68 4.02 17.48
C ALA A 49 -16.74 3.43 16.06
N LEU A 50 -16.17 4.10 15.05
CA LEU A 50 -16.09 3.60 13.68
C LEU A 50 -15.37 2.24 13.62
N PHE A 51 -14.22 2.14 14.27
CA PHE A 51 -13.41 0.92 14.23
C PHE A 51 -13.98 -0.17 15.14
N ILE A 52 -14.56 0.19 16.29
CA ILE A 52 -15.20 -0.80 17.17
C ILE A 52 -16.36 -1.49 16.46
N ARG A 53 -17.20 -0.73 15.73
CA ARG A 53 -18.33 -1.27 14.97
C ARG A 53 -17.87 -1.99 13.71
N GLY A 54 -17.03 -1.33 12.91
CA GLY A 54 -16.63 -1.84 11.60
C GLY A 54 -15.63 -2.98 11.65
N VAL A 55 -14.58 -2.90 12.48
CA VAL A 55 -13.51 -3.91 12.51
C VAL A 55 -13.86 -5.12 13.38
N GLY A 56 -14.74 -4.91 14.38
CA GLY A 56 -15.16 -5.94 15.32
C GLY A 56 -14.47 -5.81 16.68
N LYS A 57 -15.30 -5.70 17.74
CA LYS A 57 -14.87 -5.48 19.13
C LYS A 57 -13.89 -6.54 19.64
N GLU A 58 -14.03 -7.79 19.19
CA GLU A 58 -13.22 -8.94 19.66
C GLU A 58 -11.95 -9.17 18.83
N THR A 59 -11.70 -8.35 17.82
CA THR A 59 -10.49 -8.47 16.99
C THR A 59 -9.25 -8.01 17.77
N GLU A 60 -8.10 -8.61 17.46
CA GLU A 60 -6.82 -8.21 18.05
C GLU A 60 -6.48 -6.74 17.73
N VAL A 61 -6.89 -6.26 16.58
CA VAL A 61 -6.71 -4.87 16.14
C VAL A 61 -7.38 -3.93 17.14
N VAL A 62 -8.66 -4.14 17.42
CA VAL A 62 -9.43 -3.29 18.34
C VAL A 62 -8.98 -3.45 19.78
N GLN A 63 -8.73 -4.68 20.22
CA GLN A 63 -8.38 -4.98 21.62
C GLN A 63 -6.99 -4.50 22.04
N LYS A 64 -5.99 -4.52 21.11
CA LYS A 64 -4.57 -4.37 21.50
C LYS A 64 -3.75 -3.46 20.59
N GLN A 65 -4.24 -3.13 19.39
CA GLN A 65 -3.38 -2.51 18.37
C GLN A 65 -3.77 -1.09 17.97
N MET A 66 -4.93 -0.58 18.39
CA MET A 66 -5.33 0.79 18.10
C MET A 66 -4.53 1.81 18.91
N TYR A 67 -4.23 2.96 18.30
CA TYR A 67 -3.75 4.16 18.95
C TYR A 67 -4.95 5.08 19.21
N THR A 68 -5.47 5.02 20.41
CA THR A 68 -6.69 5.76 20.84
C THR A 68 -6.32 6.81 21.87
N PHE A 69 -6.93 7.98 21.75
CA PHE A 69 -6.77 9.11 22.67
C PHE A 69 -8.06 9.96 22.66
N ASP A 70 -8.27 10.73 23.68
CA ASP A 70 -9.36 11.68 23.74
C ASP A 70 -8.91 13.05 23.23
N ASP A 71 -9.75 13.71 22.44
CA ASP A 71 -9.51 15.10 22.04
C ASP A 71 -9.87 16.08 23.18
N ASN A 72 -9.66 17.38 22.94
CA ASN A 72 -9.95 18.40 23.95
C ASN A 72 -11.44 18.55 24.31
N SER A 73 -12.34 17.99 23.52
CA SER A 73 -13.79 17.94 23.79
C SER A 73 -14.20 16.67 24.54
N GLY A 74 -13.30 15.72 24.75
CA GLY A 74 -13.56 14.42 25.37
C GLY A 74 -14.07 13.37 24.37
N THR A 75 -13.99 13.63 23.07
CA THR A 75 -14.34 12.64 22.04
C THR A 75 -13.19 11.66 21.86
N SER A 76 -13.49 10.36 21.94
CA SER A 76 -12.50 9.31 21.72
C SER A 76 -12.17 9.17 20.25
N ILE A 77 -10.90 9.35 19.90
CA ILE A 77 -10.35 9.36 18.55
C ILE A 77 -9.31 8.26 18.42
N THR A 78 -9.26 7.63 17.27
CA THR A 78 -8.29 6.56 16.93
C THR A 78 -7.56 6.86 15.63
N LEU A 79 -6.24 6.75 15.64
CA LEU A 79 -5.48 6.70 14.39
C LEU A 79 -5.92 5.46 13.60
N ARG A 80 -6.31 5.62 12.33
CA ARG A 80 -6.89 4.52 11.54
C ARG A 80 -5.95 3.30 11.47
N PRO A 81 -6.41 2.11 11.90
CA PRO A 81 -5.63 0.87 11.80
C PRO A 81 -5.71 0.23 10.40
N GLU A 82 -6.64 0.69 9.55
CA GLU A 82 -6.90 0.22 8.19
C GLU A 82 -7.73 1.26 7.42
N GLY A 83 -7.94 1.06 6.11
CA GLY A 83 -8.61 2.06 5.25
C GLY A 83 -10.07 1.76 4.92
N THR A 84 -10.55 0.53 5.04
CA THR A 84 -11.89 0.10 4.59
C THR A 84 -13.01 0.79 5.37
N ALA A 85 -12.97 0.77 6.71
CA ALA A 85 -14.01 1.40 7.52
C ALA A 85 -14.12 2.92 7.30
N PRO A 86 -13.01 3.70 7.20
CA PRO A 86 -13.06 5.10 6.79
C PRO A 86 -13.69 5.34 5.41
N VAL A 87 -13.41 4.49 4.42
CA VAL A 87 -14.03 4.58 3.09
C VAL A 87 -15.54 4.31 3.17
N CYS A 88 -15.95 3.29 3.93
CA CYS A 88 -17.37 2.98 4.15
C CYS A 88 -18.12 4.12 4.86
N ARG A 89 -17.49 4.76 5.86
CA ARG A 89 -18.04 5.95 6.51
C ARG A 89 -18.19 7.10 5.51
N ALA A 90 -17.16 7.36 4.68
CA ALA A 90 -17.21 8.39 3.65
C ALA A 90 -18.31 8.12 2.61
N TYR A 91 -18.48 6.85 2.20
CA TYR A 91 -19.57 6.42 1.31
C TYR A 91 -20.93 6.79 1.86
N LEU A 92 -21.17 6.58 3.15
CA LEU A 92 -22.43 6.93 3.84
C LEU A 92 -22.58 8.44 4.00
N GLU A 93 -21.58 9.11 4.57
CA GLU A 93 -21.62 10.53 4.93
C GLU A 93 -21.85 11.43 3.71
N HIS A 94 -21.22 11.08 2.58
CA HIS A 94 -21.32 11.86 1.35
C HIS A 94 -22.39 11.36 0.37
N GLY A 95 -23.26 10.46 0.82
CA GLY A 95 -24.40 9.99 0.02
C GLY A 95 -24.01 9.28 -1.27
N MET A 96 -22.84 8.61 -1.32
CA MET A 96 -22.34 7.95 -2.53
C MET A 96 -23.24 6.79 -2.99
N HIS A 97 -24.15 6.31 -2.14
CA HIS A 97 -25.18 5.33 -2.52
C HIS A 97 -26.17 5.88 -3.57
N ASN A 98 -26.19 7.20 -3.82
CA ASN A 98 -26.97 7.83 -4.89
C ASN A 98 -26.20 7.93 -6.22
N MET A 99 -24.90 7.57 -6.23
CA MET A 99 -24.09 7.53 -7.45
C MET A 99 -24.38 6.23 -8.23
N PRO A 100 -23.99 6.14 -9.51
CA PRO A 100 -23.98 4.85 -10.23
C PRO A 100 -23.16 3.80 -9.48
N GLN A 101 -23.74 2.61 -9.32
CA GLN A 101 -23.13 1.49 -8.60
C GLN A 101 -22.49 0.49 -9.57
N PRO A 102 -21.42 -0.22 -9.16
CA PRO A 102 -20.70 -0.09 -7.91
C PRO A 102 -19.84 1.20 -7.85
N VAL A 103 -19.74 1.82 -6.67
CA VAL A 103 -18.76 2.88 -6.44
C VAL A 103 -17.39 2.23 -6.23
N LYS A 104 -16.44 2.55 -7.10
CA LYS A 104 -15.08 1.99 -7.12
C LYS A 104 -14.06 3.02 -6.64
N LEU A 105 -13.46 2.78 -5.49
CA LEU A 105 -12.53 3.70 -4.82
C LEU A 105 -11.19 3.05 -4.53
N PHE A 106 -10.10 3.83 -4.60
CA PHE A 106 -8.79 3.38 -4.12
C PHE A 106 -8.13 4.44 -3.24
N TYR A 107 -7.27 3.99 -2.35
CA TYR A 107 -6.50 4.86 -1.47
C TYR A 107 -5.04 4.40 -1.34
N ILE A 108 -4.14 5.37 -1.10
CA ILE A 108 -2.76 5.13 -0.70
C ILE A 108 -2.51 5.97 0.54
N SER A 109 -2.47 5.35 1.69
CA SER A 109 -2.53 6.09 2.94
C SER A 109 -1.84 5.39 4.11
N PRO A 110 -1.34 6.14 5.12
CA PRO A 110 -0.76 5.53 6.31
C PRO A 110 -1.85 4.89 7.18
N ALA A 111 -1.50 3.75 7.77
CA ALA A 111 -2.26 3.06 8.80
C ALA A 111 -1.38 2.83 10.04
N PHE A 112 -2.01 2.70 11.23
CA PHE A 112 -1.32 2.68 12.50
C PHE A 112 -1.77 1.49 13.34
N ARG A 113 -0.81 0.60 13.70
CA ARG A 113 -1.08 -0.56 14.56
C ARG A 113 0.01 -0.73 15.60
N TYR A 114 -0.36 -0.84 16.85
CA TYR A 114 0.59 -1.10 17.94
C TYR A 114 1.06 -2.56 17.92
N GLU A 115 1.75 -2.93 16.84
CA GLU A 115 2.33 -4.28 16.69
C GLU A 115 3.76 -4.34 17.23
N ARG A 116 4.22 -5.56 17.54
CA ARG A 116 5.63 -5.81 17.80
C ARG A 116 6.43 -5.58 16.50
N PRO A 117 7.34 -4.60 16.46
CA PRO A 117 8.12 -4.31 15.26
C PRO A 117 8.95 -5.51 14.82
N GLN A 118 8.87 -5.86 13.55
CA GLN A 118 9.70 -6.85 12.88
C GLN A 118 9.78 -6.52 11.39
N LEU A 119 10.63 -7.21 10.63
CA LEU A 119 10.79 -6.97 9.20
C LEU A 119 9.42 -7.03 8.49
N GLY A 120 9.06 -5.95 7.78
CA GLY A 120 7.76 -5.83 7.10
C GLY A 120 6.55 -5.60 8.00
N ARG A 121 6.75 -5.31 9.30
CA ARG A 121 5.70 -4.89 10.23
C ARG A 121 6.12 -3.67 11.01
N PHE A 122 5.45 -2.57 10.74
CA PHE A 122 5.68 -1.27 11.33
C PHE A 122 4.44 -0.82 12.11
N ARG A 123 4.64 0.06 13.08
CA ARG A 123 3.53 0.69 13.82
C ARG A 123 2.83 1.77 13.01
N GLN A 124 3.56 2.43 12.12
CA GLN A 124 3.04 3.21 11.02
C GLN A 124 3.48 2.52 9.73
N HIS A 125 2.52 2.17 8.88
CA HIS A 125 2.78 1.54 7.58
C HIS A 125 1.84 2.13 6.54
N TRP A 126 2.22 2.05 5.27
CA TRP A 126 1.39 2.54 4.19
C TRP A 126 0.61 1.40 3.55
N GLN A 127 -0.67 1.64 3.37
CA GLN A 127 -1.55 0.72 2.64
C GLN A 127 -1.92 1.32 1.29
N PHE A 128 -1.83 0.50 0.26
CA PHE A 128 -2.60 0.64 -0.95
C PHE A 128 -3.82 -0.27 -0.82
N GLY A 129 -5.00 0.28 -1.01
CA GLY A 129 -6.25 -0.48 -0.94
C GLY A 129 -7.27 -0.01 -1.96
N VAL A 130 -8.18 -0.89 -2.29
CA VAL A 130 -9.31 -0.68 -3.20
C VAL A 130 -10.59 -1.19 -2.58
N GLU A 131 -11.67 -0.49 -2.79
CA GLU A 131 -13.00 -0.81 -2.28
C GLU A 131 -14.02 -0.64 -3.41
N ALA A 132 -14.81 -1.66 -3.68
CA ALA A 132 -15.94 -1.63 -4.61
C ALA A 132 -17.23 -1.91 -3.84
N ILE A 133 -18.11 -0.92 -3.79
CA ILE A 133 -19.28 -0.89 -2.92
C ILE A 133 -20.55 -0.80 -3.77
N GLY A 134 -21.52 -1.70 -3.54
CA GLY A 134 -22.84 -1.64 -4.17
C GLY A 134 -23.13 -2.76 -5.16
N GLU A 135 -22.29 -3.81 -5.26
CA GLU A 135 -22.52 -4.94 -6.16
C GLU A 135 -22.26 -6.29 -5.46
N ALA A 136 -23.18 -7.23 -5.65
CA ALA A 136 -23.12 -8.57 -5.06
C ALA A 136 -22.57 -9.64 -6.01
N ASP A 137 -22.51 -9.36 -7.31
CA ASP A 137 -22.12 -10.32 -8.33
C ASP A 137 -20.66 -10.78 -8.14
N PRO A 138 -20.38 -12.11 -8.21
CA PRO A 138 -19.03 -12.65 -8.03
C PRO A 138 -18.04 -12.25 -9.12
N SER A 139 -18.49 -11.69 -10.25
CA SER A 139 -17.58 -11.13 -11.26
C SER A 139 -16.80 -9.93 -10.74
N LEU A 140 -17.36 -9.17 -9.79
CA LEU A 140 -16.65 -8.08 -9.13
C LEU A 140 -15.53 -8.61 -8.21
N ASP A 141 -15.74 -9.78 -7.58
CA ASP A 141 -14.70 -10.46 -6.80
C ASP A 141 -13.52 -10.86 -7.71
N ALA A 142 -13.86 -11.44 -8.87
CA ALA A 142 -12.87 -11.83 -9.87
C ALA A 142 -12.10 -10.61 -10.41
N GLU A 143 -12.79 -9.49 -10.68
CA GLU A 143 -12.16 -8.23 -11.12
C GLU A 143 -11.13 -7.71 -10.11
N ILE A 144 -11.48 -7.68 -8.81
CA ILE A 144 -10.55 -7.21 -7.77
C ILE A 144 -9.34 -8.14 -7.62
N ILE A 145 -9.56 -9.45 -7.70
CA ILE A 145 -8.47 -10.44 -7.64
C ILE A 145 -7.56 -10.30 -8.87
N ASP A 146 -8.14 -10.13 -10.08
CA ASP A 146 -7.37 -9.89 -11.31
C ASP A 146 -6.57 -8.60 -11.25
N MET A 147 -7.20 -7.50 -10.81
CA MET A 147 -6.52 -6.22 -10.64
C MET A 147 -5.32 -6.32 -9.67
N ALA A 148 -5.51 -6.96 -8.51
CA ALA A 148 -4.45 -7.16 -7.54
C ALA A 148 -3.34 -8.07 -8.09
N TRP A 149 -3.69 -9.13 -8.82
CA TRP A 149 -2.74 -10.01 -9.50
C TRP A 149 -1.91 -9.24 -10.51
N ARG A 150 -2.56 -8.49 -11.42
CA ARG A 150 -1.88 -7.69 -12.45
C ARG A 150 -1.02 -6.58 -11.85
N PHE A 151 -1.45 -5.98 -10.74
CA PHE A 151 -0.66 -5.03 -10.00
C PHE A 151 0.67 -5.64 -9.54
N TYR A 152 0.65 -6.82 -8.92
CA TYR A 152 1.89 -7.49 -8.50
C TYR A 152 2.75 -7.95 -9.67
N GLN A 153 2.13 -8.58 -10.69
CA GLN A 153 2.84 -9.05 -11.87
C GLN A 153 3.56 -7.90 -12.61
N GLY A 154 2.89 -6.77 -12.76
CA GLY A 154 3.44 -5.61 -13.42
C GLY A 154 4.55 -4.90 -12.64
N LEU A 155 4.55 -5.00 -11.32
CA LEU A 155 5.70 -4.62 -10.49
C LEU A 155 6.88 -5.60 -10.62
N GLY A 156 6.71 -6.73 -11.32
CA GLY A 156 7.75 -7.76 -11.48
C GLY A 156 7.70 -8.87 -10.42
N LEU A 157 6.74 -8.85 -9.50
CA LEU A 157 6.56 -9.89 -8.47
C LEU A 157 5.80 -11.08 -9.06
N LYS A 158 6.49 -11.95 -9.81
CA LYS A 158 5.89 -13.03 -10.61
C LYS A 158 5.65 -14.32 -9.81
N GLU A 159 6.44 -14.58 -8.80
CA GLU A 159 6.39 -15.82 -8.01
C GLU A 159 5.39 -15.70 -6.86
N LEU A 160 4.09 -15.65 -7.20
CA LEU A 160 2.99 -15.54 -6.25
C LEU A 160 1.99 -16.69 -6.39
N SER A 161 1.28 -16.99 -5.31
CA SER A 161 0.07 -17.82 -5.30
C SER A 161 -1.10 -17.02 -4.74
N ILE A 162 -2.30 -17.32 -5.26
CA ILE A 162 -3.57 -16.79 -4.75
C ILE A 162 -4.19 -17.89 -3.88
N LYS A 163 -4.36 -17.62 -2.59
CA LYS A 163 -5.16 -18.47 -1.70
C LYS A 163 -6.57 -17.93 -1.64
N LEU A 164 -7.56 -18.81 -1.79
CA LEU A 164 -8.97 -18.48 -1.88
C LEU A 164 -9.79 -19.33 -0.92
N ASN A 165 -10.76 -18.73 -0.24
CA ASN A 165 -11.74 -19.42 0.58
C ASN A 165 -13.09 -18.67 0.59
N SER A 166 -14.14 -19.37 1.03
CA SER A 166 -15.41 -18.77 1.39
C SER A 166 -15.71 -19.05 2.86
N ILE A 167 -15.89 -18.00 3.65
CA ILE A 167 -16.21 -18.09 5.09
C ILE A 167 -17.70 -17.99 5.37
N GLY A 168 -18.53 -18.05 4.33
CA GLY A 168 -19.99 -17.99 4.42
C GLY A 168 -20.55 -16.60 4.78
N CYS A 169 -21.87 -16.51 4.75
CA CYS A 169 -22.63 -15.31 5.13
C CYS A 169 -23.21 -15.46 6.56
N GLN A 170 -23.94 -14.45 7.02
CA GLN A 170 -24.59 -14.46 8.35
C GLN A 170 -25.55 -15.64 8.55
N LEU A 171 -26.16 -16.18 7.49
CA LEU A 171 -27.09 -17.31 7.59
C LEU A 171 -26.38 -18.63 7.80
N CYS A 172 -25.30 -18.90 7.08
CA CYS A 172 -24.63 -20.21 7.10
C CYS A 172 -23.44 -20.29 8.05
N ARG A 173 -22.75 -19.17 8.34
CA ARG A 173 -21.58 -19.13 9.24
C ARG A 173 -21.85 -19.65 10.66
N PRO A 174 -23.02 -19.42 11.32
CA PRO A 174 -23.26 -19.92 12.67
C PRO A 174 -23.10 -21.44 12.80
N SER A 175 -23.60 -22.22 11.82
CA SER A 175 -23.44 -23.67 11.79
C SER A 175 -21.96 -24.10 11.72
N PHE A 176 -21.16 -23.41 10.90
CA PHE A 176 -19.72 -23.64 10.80
C PHE A 176 -19.00 -23.31 12.13
N LEU A 177 -19.36 -22.19 12.76
CA LEU A 177 -18.77 -21.82 14.06
C LEU A 177 -19.09 -22.80 15.16
N GLU A 178 -20.30 -23.36 15.18
CA GLU A 178 -20.67 -24.42 16.13
C GLU A 178 -19.86 -25.69 15.90
N ALA A 179 -19.71 -26.12 14.66
CA ALA A 179 -18.87 -27.27 14.30
C ALA A 179 -17.40 -27.06 14.73
N LEU A 180 -16.84 -25.87 14.44
CA LEU A 180 -15.50 -25.52 14.89
C LEU A 180 -15.35 -25.55 16.41
N LYS A 181 -16.27 -24.90 17.14
CA LYS A 181 -16.26 -24.90 18.61
C LYS A 181 -16.33 -26.32 19.16
N SER A 182 -17.24 -27.13 18.66
CA SER A 182 -17.38 -28.54 19.08
C SER A 182 -16.10 -29.34 18.83
N TYR A 183 -15.48 -29.20 17.66
CA TYR A 183 -14.24 -29.84 17.32
C TYR A 183 -13.09 -29.44 18.25
N TYR A 184 -12.82 -28.13 18.39
CA TYR A 184 -11.68 -27.65 19.18
C TYR A 184 -11.87 -27.83 20.69
N THR A 185 -13.13 -27.86 21.19
CA THR A 185 -13.40 -28.19 22.61
C THR A 185 -12.90 -29.58 22.96
N LYS A 186 -13.04 -30.56 22.07
CA LYS A 186 -12.53 -31.94 22.27
C LYS A 186 -11.00 -32.02 22.26
N HIS A 187 -10.29 -30.98 21.80
CA HIS A 187 -8.85 -30.92 21.63
C HIS A 187 -8.19 -29.79 22.43
N THR A 188 -8.88 -29.27 23.46
CA THR A 188 -8.44 -28.09 24.23
C THR A 188 -7.07 -28.27 24.88
N ASP A 189 -6.70 -29.52 25.23
CA ASP A 189 -5.40 -29.91 25.77
C ASP A 189 -4.24 -29.61 24.81
N LYS A 190 -4.45 -29.72 23.50
CA LYS A 190 -3.45 -29.50 22.45
C LYS A 190 -3.38 -28.03 21.98
N LEU A 191 -4.32 -27.19 22.40
CA LEU A 191 -4.35 -25.78 22.03
C LEU A 191 -3.32 -24.96 22.79
N CYS A 192 -2.67 -24.02 22.09
CA CYS A 192 -1.84 -23.01 22.75
C CYS A 192 -2.70 -22.05 23.61
N PRO A 193 -2.11 -21.36 24.60
CA PRO A 193 -2.85 -20.47 25.49
C PRO A 193 -3.74 -19.45 24.75
N GLU A 194 -3.21 -18.82 23.71
CA GLU A 194 -3.94 -17.86 22.89
C GLU A 194 -5.14 -18.50 22.16
N CYS A 195 -4.99 -19.72 21.63
CA CYS A 195 -6.09 -20.44 20.98
C CYS A 195 -7.17 -20.90 21.96
N LYS A 196 -6.84 -21.13 23.24
CA LYS A 196 -7.84 -21.39 24.28
C LYS A 196 -8.73 -20.17 24.52
N GLU A 197 -8.17 -18.95 24.48
CA GLU A 197 -8.95 -17.70 24.56
C GLU A 197 -9.78 -17.48 23.29
N ARG A 198 -9.18 -17.72 22.11
CA ARG A 198 -9.84 -17.56 20.80
C ARG A 198 -11.03 -18.51 20.63
N LEU A 199 -11.03 -19.68 21.26
CA LEU A 199 -12.12 -20.65 21.19
C LEU A 199 -13.47 -20.07 21.64
N THR A 200 -13.47 -19.19 22.62
CA THR A 200 -14.68 -18.52 23.12
C THR A 200 -15.01 -17.24 22.38
N ARG A 201 -13.99 -16.44 22.00
CA ARG A 201 -14.17 -15.09 21.47
C ARG A 201 -14.25 -15.02 19.97
N SER A 202 -13.36 -15.73 19.26
CA SER A 202 -13.23 -15.68 17.80
C SER A 202 -12.76 -17.03 17.24
N PRO A 203 -13.64 -18.04 17.18
CA PRO A 203 -13.28 -19.42 16.79
C PRO A 203 -12.65 -19.52 15.41
N LEU A 204 -13.03 -18.69 14.44
CA LEU A 204 -12.39 -18.66 13.12
C LEU A 204 -10.89 -18.43 13.19
N ARG A 205 -10.41 -17.65 14.18
CA ARG A 205 -8.97 -17.35 14.36
C ARG A 205 -8.14 -18.56 14.84
N LEU A 206 -8.77 -19.66 15.19
CA LEU A 206 -8.08 -20.92 15.50
C LEU A 206 -7.44 -21.52 14.23
N LEU A 207 -8.07 -21.29 13.05
CA LEU A 207 -7.56 -21.77 11.77
C LEU A 207 -6.28 -21.05 11.33
N ASP A 208 -6.07 -19.79 11.75
CA ASP A 208 -4.89 -18.97 11.42
C ASP A 208 -3.75 -19.07 12.47
N CYS A 209 -3.80 -20.01 13.38
CA CYS A 209 -2.76 -20.15 14.41
C CYS A 209 -1.44 -20.65 13.82
N LYS A 210 -0.34 -19.93 14.11
CA LYS A 210 1.00 -20.27 13.61
C LYS A 210 1.76 -21.31 14.45
N LYS A 211 1.23 -21.70 15.62
CA LYS A 211 1.83 -22.74 16.47
C LYS A 211 1.62 -24.11 15.84
N LEU A 212 2.69 -24.92 15.79
CA LEU A 212 2.69 -26.20 15.09
C LEU A 212 1.54 -27.11 15.56
N SER A 213 1.35 -27.27 16.88
CA SER A 213 0.28 -28.11 17.45
C SER A 213 -1.12 -27.65 17.01
N CYS A 214 -1.38 -26.33 16.93
CA CYS A 214 -2.66 -25.79 16.49
C CYS A 214 -2.83 -25.94 14.97
N ARG A 215 -1.75 -25.79 14.19
CA ARG A 215 -1.78 -25.99 12.73
C ARG A 215 -2.12 -27.43 12.34
N GLU A 216 -1.54 -28.41 13.07
CA GLU A 216 -1.89 -29.82 12.82
C GLU A 216 -3.36 -30.09 13.12
N LEU A 217 -3.91 -29.52 14.19
CA LEU A 217 -5.34 -29.61 14.46
C LEU A 217 -6.20 -28.95 13.36
N ALA A 218 -5.77 -27.82 12.83
CA ALA A 218 -6.51 -27.10 11.80
C ALA A 218 -6.67 -27.92 10.49
N LYS A 219 -5.71 -28.81 10.17
CA LYS A 219 -5.81 -29.68 8.98
C LYS A 219 -7.00 -30.65 9.00
N SER A 220 -7.48 -31.00 10.18
CA SER A 220 -8.60 -31.92 10.40
C SER A 220 -9.84 -31.23 10.94
N ALA A 221 -9.85 -29.89 10.97
CA ALA A 221 -10.98 -29.12 11.42
C ALA A 221 -12.13 -29.16 10.39
N PRO A 222 -13.38 -28.94 10.80
CA PRO A 222 -14.49 -28.76 9.87
C PRO A 222 -14.19 -27.69 8.82
N LEU A 223 -14.63 -27.91 7.59
CA LEU A 223 -14.43 -26.99 6.48
C LEU A 223 -15.61 -26.03 6.36
N SER A 224 -15.33 -24.76 6.08
CA SER A 224 -16.40 -23.78 5.83
C SER A 224 -17.27 -24.15 4.63
N SER A 225 -16.68 -24.79 3.59
CA SER A 225 -17.37 -25.26 2.38
C SER A 225 -18.53 -26.19 2.66
N ASP A 226 -18.43 -27.03 3.73
CA ASP A 226 -19.46 -28.01 4.08
C ASP A 226 -20.71 -27.39 4.74
N HIS A 227 -20.58 -26.14 5.15
CA HIS A 227 -21.61 -25.40 5.88
C HIS A 227 -22.19 -24.23 5.07
N LEU A 228 -21.76 -24.01 3.83
CA LEU A 228 -22.26 -22.91 3.01
C LEU A 228 -23.74 -23.16 2.63
N CYS A 229 -24.55 -22.09 2.67
CA CYS A 229 -25.87 -22.11 2.03
C CYS A 229 -25.73 -22.10 0.50
N ASP A 230 -26.84 -22.38 -0.19
CA ASP A 230 -26.84 -22.50 -1.65
C ASP A 230 -26.35 -21.22 -2.35
N ASP A 231 -26.76 -20.03 -1.85
CA ASP A 231 -26.29 -18.74 -2.36
C ASP A 231 -24.77 -18.59 -2.24
N CYS A 232 -24.19 -18.96 -1.10
CA CYS A 232 -22.74 -18.88 -0.89
C CYS A 232 -22.00 -19.93 -1.73
N LYS A 233 -22.55 -21.13 -1.91
CA LYS A 233 -21.98 -22.16 -2.79
C LYS A 233 -21.97 -21.69 -4.24
N ASN A 234 -23.10 -21.18 -4.71
CA ASN A 234 -23.25 -20.68 -6.08
C ASN A 234 -22.30 -19.51 -6.34
N HIS A 235 -22.28 -18.53 -5.44
CA HIS A 235 -21.36 -17.40 -5.52
C HIS A 235 -19.90 -17.86 -5.61
N PHE A 236 -19.48 -18.77 -4.73
CA PHE A 236 -18.10 -19.25 -4.68
C PHE A 236 -17.73 -20.09 -5.90
N SER A 237 -18.66 -20.91 -6.41
CA SER A 237 -18.47 -21.68 -7.65
C SER A 237 -18.34 -20.78 -8.87
N GLN A 238 -19.19 -19.75 -8.99
CA GLN A 238 -19.10 -18.77 -10.08
C GLN A 238 -17.78 -17.98 -10.02
N LEU A 239 -17.35 -17.56 -8.83
CA LEU A 239 -16.06 -16.90 -8.69
C LEU A 239 -14.91 -17.78 -9.18
N GLN A 240 -14.86 -19.05 -8.78
CA GLN A 240 -13.83 -19.99 -9.26
C GLN A 240 -13.83 -20.09 -10.78
N HIS A 241 -15.02 -20.25 -11.38
CA HIS A 241 -15.17 -20.29 -12.83
C HIS A 241 -14.65 -19.00 -13.51
N TYR A 242 -14.94 -17.81 -12.96
CA TYR A 242 -14.43 -16.56 -13.51
C TYR A 242 -12.91 -16.42 -13.38
N LEU A 243 -12.33 -16.87 -12.27
CA LEU A 243 -10.88 -16.90 -12.12
C LEU A 243 -10.20 -17.85 -13.12
N GLU A 244 -10.82 -19.00 -13.42
CA GLU A 244 -10.37 -19.92 -14.46
C GLU A 244 -10.46 -19.28 -15.86
N LEU A 245 -11.55 -18.58 -16.19
CA LEU A 245 -11.71 -17.84 -17.45
C LEU A 245 -10.66 -16.74 -17.64
N LEU A 246 -10.16 -16.18 -16.53
CA LEU A 246 -9.12 -15.15 -16.55
C LEU A 246 -7.70 -15.72 -16.49
N ASP A 247 -7.54 -17.05 -16.53
CA ASP A 247 -6.28 -17.77 -16.39
C ASP A 247 -5.51 -17.40 -15.12
N LEU A 248 -6.23 -17.11 -14.02
CA LEU A 248 -5.61 -16.76 -12.74
C LEU A 248 -5.30 -18.02 -11.93
N PRO A 249 -4.04 -18.22 -11.50
CA PRO A 249 -3.67 -19.38 -10.69
C PRO A 249 -4.13 -19.18 -9.24
N PHE A 250 -5.11 -19.94 -8.80
CA PHE A 250 -5.56 -19.93 -7.41
C PHE A 250 -5.53 -21.33 -6.78
N GLU A 251 -5.45 -21.36 -5.47
CA GLU A 251 -5.52 -22.57 -4.66
C GLU A 251 -6.55 -22.37 -3.55
N LEU A 252 -7.42 -23.37 -3.36
CA LEU A 252 -8.37 -23.35 -2.25
C LEU A 252 -7.63 -23.62 -0.93
N ASP A 253 -7.81 -22.74 0.04
CA ASP A 253 -7.24 -22.89 1.38
C ASP A 253 -8.37 -22.82 2.43
N PRO A 254 -8.89 -23.96 2.89
CA PRO A 254 -9.99 -23.98 3.86
C PRO A 254 -9.63 -23.40 5.23
N CYS A 255 -8.34 -23.22 5.52
CA CYS A 255 -7.88 -22.55 6.74
C CYS A 255 -7.75 -21.04 6.58
N LEU A 256 -7.90 -20.52 5.36
CA LEU A 256 -7.79 -19.09 5.11
C LEU A 256 -8.94 -18.34 5.77
N VAL A 257 -8.60 -17.51 6.74
CA VAL A 257 -9.48 -16.54 7.41
C VAL A 257 -8.77 -15.21 7.51
N ARG A 258 -9.51 -14.12 7.67
CA ARG A 258 -8.95 -12.77 7.79
C ARG A 258 -8.96 -12.27 9.23
N GLY A 259 -8.10 -11.29 9.52
CA GLY A 259 -7.91 -10.72 10.86
C GLY A 259 -8.97 -9.74 11.33
N LEU A 260 -10.00 -9.49 10.54
CA LEU A 260 -11.05 -8.50 10.76
C LEU A 260 -12.41 -9.22 10.66
N ASP A 261 -13.36 -8.89 11.52
CA ASP A 261 -14.60 -9.66 11.66
C ASP A 261 -15.66 -9.33 10.60
N TYR A 262 -15.51 -8.22 9.90
CA TYR A 262 -16.48 -7.77 8.89
C TYR A 262 -16.53 -8.66 7.63
N TYR A 263 -15.53 -9.50 7.39
CA TYR A 263 -15.51 -10.31 6.18
C TYR A 263 -16.68 -11.29 6.09
N THR A 264 -17.21 -11.45 4.86
CA THR A 264 -18.27 -12.38 4.48
C THR A 264 -17.89 -13.09 3.20
N LYS A 265 -18.51 -14.24 2.91
CA LYS A 265 -18.34 -14.98 1.64
C LYS A 265 -16.86 -15.11 1.23
N THR A 266 -16.43 -14.45 0.17
CA THR A 266 -15.10 -14.53 -0.42
C THR A 266 -14.03 -13.91 0.46
N VAL A 267 -12.93 -14.65 0.70
CA VAL A 267 -11.68 -14.16 1.25
C VAL A 267 -10.51 -14.67 0.44
N PHE A 268 -9.49 -13.84 0.25
CA PHE A 268 -8.30 -14.21 -0.53
C PHE A 268 -7.02 -13.55 -0.01
N GLU A 269 -5.87 -14.19 -0.30
CA GLU A 269 -4.53 -13.69 0.01
C GLU A 269 -3.55 -13.97 -1.12
N PHE A 270 -2.63 -13.04 -1.31
CA PHE A 270 -1.47 -13.18 -2.21
C PHE A 270 -0.24 -13.52 -1.40
N LEU A 271 0.34 -14.68 -1.64
CA LEU A 271 1.54 -15.16 -0.94
C LEU A 271 2.69 -15.36 -1.93
N PRO A 272 3.92 -14.97 -1.55
CA PRO A 272 5.11 -15.41 -2.29
C PRO A 272 5.21 -16.93 -2.29
N ARG A 273 5.60 -17.53 -3.43
CA ARG A 273 5.76 -19.00 -3.56
C ARG A 273 6.99 -19.57 -2.87
N GLU A 274 7.92 -18.72 -2.46
CA GLU A 274 9.14 -19.17 -1.78
C GLU A 274 8.84 -19.89 -0.46
N GLU A 275 9.54 -20.99 -0.21
CA GLU A 275 9.51 -21.70 1.08
C GLU A 275 9.94 -20.78 2.21
N GLY A 276 9.15 -20.71 3.27
CA GLY A 276 9.42 -19.86 4.44
C GLY A 276 8.83 -18.44 4.38
N ALA A 277 8.16 -18.04 3.32
CA ALA A 277 7.40 -16.80 3.27
C ALA A 277 6.23 -16.86 4.27
N GLN A 278 6.42 -16.21 5.43
CA GLN A 278 5.48 -16.31 6.54
C GLN A 278 4.33 -15.30 6.50
N SER A 279 4.27 -14.43 5.51
CA SER A 279 3.27 -13.37 5.46
C SER A 279 2.81 -13.05 4.05
N ALA A 280 1.49 -12.97 3.88
CA ALA A 280 0.88 -12.48 2.66
C ALA A 280 1.40 -11.06 2.31
N LEU A 281 1.56 -10.79 1.02
CA LEU A 281 1.82 -9.44 0.51
C LEU A 281 0.61 -8.55 0.71
N GLY A 282 -0.57 -9.08 0.39
CA GLY A 282 -1.84 -8.43 0.56
C GLY A 282 -2.98 -9.43 0.51
N GLY A 283 -4.19 -8.96 0.67
CA GLY A 283 -5.38 -9.78 0.56
C GLY A 283 -6.63 -8.97 0.83
N GLY A 284 -7.75 -9.60 0.66
CA GLY A 284 -9.04 -8.96 0.74
C GLY A 284 -10.19 -9.93 0.92
N GLY A 285 -11.36 -9.48 0.56
CA GLY A 285 -12.58 -10.25 0.59
C GLY A 285 -13.82 -9.37 0.65
N ARG A 286 -15.00 -10.02 0.64
CA ARG A 286 -16.29 -9.35 0.79
C ARG A 286 -16.57 -8.95 2.22
N TYR A 287 -17.31 -7.87 2.37
CA TYR A 287 -17.78 -7.34 3.66
C TYR A 287 -19.18 -6.75 3.51
N ASP A 288 -20.13 -7.59 3.10
CA ASP A 288 -21.49 -7.21 2.68
C ASP A 288 -22.30 -6.51 3.79
N ASN A 289 -21.94 -6.70 5.07
CA ASN A 289 -22.69 -6.17 6.19
C ASN A 289 -22.09 -4.87 6.78
N LEU A 290 -20.86 -4.51 6.41
CA LEU A 290 -20.15 -3.40 7.06
C LEU A 290 -20.89 -2.06 6.93
N ILE A 291 -21.47 -1.75 5.77
CA ILE A 291 -22.23 -0.52 5.55
C ILE A 291 -23.46 -0.46 6.48
N GLU A 292 -24.15 -1.58 6.67
CA GLU A 292 -25.30 -1.70 7.58
C GLU A 292 -24.88 -1.55 9.05
N GLU A 293 -23.77 -2.18 9.46
CA GLU A 293 -23.21 -2.06 10.81
C GLU A 293 -22.77 -0.61 11.13
N LEU A 294 -22.42 0.17 10.12
CA LEU A 294 -22.13 1.60 10.24
C LEU A 294 -23.37 2.50 10.19
N GLY A 295 -24.58 1.93 10.06
CA GLY A 295 -25.85 2.65 10.10
C GLY A 295 -26.46 2.97 8.73
N GLY A 296 -25.92 2.39 7.65
CA GLY A 296 -26.49 2.46 6.30
C GLY A 296 -27.50 1.35 6.01
N LYS A 297 -27.90 1.23 4.75
CA LYS A 297 -28.65 0.08 4.27
C LYS A 297 -27.70 -1.09 3.98
N HIS A 298 -28.21 -2.32 4.01
CA HIS A 298 -27.44 -3.47 3.54
C HIS A 298 -26.91 -3.20 2.13
N THR A 299 -25.58 -3.21 1.97
CA THR A 299 -24.90 -2.85 0.73
C THR A 299 -23.71 -3.76 0.54
N PRO A 300 -23.76 -4.68 -0.46
CA PRO A 300 -22.65 -5.59 -0.73
C PRO A 300 -21.38 -4.81 -1.10
N ALA A 301 -20.26 -5.31 -0.61
CA ALA A 301 -18.98 -4.68 -0.89
C ALA A 301 -17.84 -5.68 -0.83
N ILE A 302 -16.78 -5.38 -1.58
CA ILE A 302 -15.55 -6.16 -1.61
C ILE A 302 -14.36 -5.22 -1.71
N GLY A 303 -13.23 -5.58 -1.09
CA GLY A 303 -12.01 -4.81 -1.17
C GLY A 303 -10.76 -5.65 -1.10
N PHE A 304 -9.65 -4.99 -1.37
CA PHE A 304 -8.30 -5.52 -1.30
C PHE A 304 -7.38 -4.49 -0.68
N ALA A 305 -6.42 -4.93 0.15
CA ALA A 305 -5.38 -4.05 0.66
C ALA A 305 -4.02 -4.76 0.76
N THR A 306 -2.95 -3.98 0.53
CA THR A 306 -1.56 -4.42 0.61
C THR A 306 -0.68 -3.38 1.27
N GLY A 307 0.38 -3.83 1.97
CA GLY A 307 1.37 -2.95 2.60
C GLY A 307 2.48 -2.58 1.61
N ILE A 308 2.70 -1.28 1.38
CA ILE A 308 3.71 -0.78 0.44
C ILE A 308 5.12 -1.20 0.88
N GLU A 309 5.41 -1.14 2.17
CA GLU A 309 6.72 -1.56 2.72
C GLU A 309 7.03 -3.03 2.39
N ARG A 310 6.03 -3.91 2.43
CA ARG A 310 6.20 -5.33 2.07
C ARG A 310 6.45 -5.52 0.59
N ILE A 311 5.77 -4.75 -0.26
CA ILE A 311 6.03 -4.74 -1.71
C ILE A 311 7.48 -4.33 -1.96
N ILE A 312 7.93 -3.20 -1.40
CA ILE A 312 9.29 -2.69 -1.57
C ILE A 312 10.34 -3.70 -1.10
N LEU A 313 10.11 -4.35 0.05
CA LEU A 313 11.01 -5.40 0.54
C LEU A 313 11.12 -6.56 -0.45
N ASN A 314 10.01 -6.99 -1.06
CA ASN A 314 10.03 -8.07 -2.04
C ASN A 314 10.65 -7.64 -3.38
N LEU A 315 10.43 -6.39 -3.84
CA LEU A 315 11.10 -5.83 -5.01
C LEU A 315 12.63 -5.84 -4.84
N LYS A 316 13.11 -5.38 -3.68
CA LYS A 316 14.54 -5.39 -3.34
C LYS A 316 15.10 -6.82 -3.23
N LYS A 317 14.35 -7.74 -2.62
CA LYS A 317 14.76 -9.15 -2.49
C LYS A 317 14.89 -9.84 -3.83
N ALA A 318 13.99 -9.53 -4.76
CA ALA A 318 13.98 -10.08 -6.11
C ALA A 318 14.91 -9.32 -7.09
N ASP A 319 15.68 -8.32 -6.60
CA ASP A 319 16.57 -7.46 -7.38
C ASP A 319 15.91 -6.85 -8.63
N ILE A 320 14.65 -6.41 -8.46
CA ILE A 320 13.89 -5.82 -9.56
C ILE A 320 14.37 -4.40 -9.81
N ALA A 321 14.86 -4.16 -11.03
CA ALA A 321 15.26 -2.84 -11.46
C ALA A 321 14.07 -1.88 -11.53
N ILE A 322 14.17 -0.76 -10.85
CA ILE A 322 13.15 0.30 -10.86
C ILE A 322 13.69 1.54 -11.57
N PRO A 323 12.84 2.37 -12.19
CA PRO A 323 13.24 3.63 -12.77
C PRO A 323 13.87 4.54 -11.71
N PRO A 324 15.01 5.19 -11.99
CA PRO A 324 15.57 6.19 -11.11
C PRO A 324 14.66 7.41 -11.02
N LEU A 325 14.74 8.15 -9.91
CA LEU A 325 14.09 9.44 -9.80
C LEU A 325 14.71 10.45 -10.76
N PRO A 326 13.93 11.42 -11.24
CA PRO A 326 14.44 12.50 -12.04
C PRO A 326 15.55 13.27 -11.30
N THR A 327 16.69 13.46 -11.95
CA THR A 327 17.78 14.30 -11.47
C THR A 327 17.69 15.69 -12.11
N PRO A 328 18.28 16.73 -11.52
CA PRO A 328 18.39 18.03 -12.17
C PRO A 328 19.12 17.88 -13.51
N ARG A 329 18.56 18.44 -14.59
CA ARG A 329 19.16 18.33 -15.91
C ARG A 329 20.46 19.12 -16.02
N VAL A 330 20.50 20.30 -15.38
CA VAL A 330 21.62 21.24 -15.47
C VAL A 330 22.10 21.63 -14.08
N TYR A 331 23.41 21.63 -13.90
CA TYR A 331 24.10 22.27 -12.76
C TYR A 331 24.85 23.50 -13.28
N ILE A 332 24.66 24.68 -12.65
CA ILE A 332 25.35 25.90 -13.04
C ILE A 332 26.43 26.19 -12.00
N ALA A 333 27.68 26.08 -12.41
CA ALA A 333 28.87 26.45 -11.64
C ALA A 333 29.31 27.85 -12.03
N TYR A 334 29.90 28.60 -11.09
CA TYR A 334 30.35 29.95 -11.34
C TYR A 334 31.65 30.29 -10.59
N LEU A 335 32.36 31.28 -11.10
CA LEU A 335 33.59 31.84 -10.49
C LEU A 335 33.47 33.37 -10.40
N GLY A 336 33.41 33.89 -9.18
CA GLY A 336 33.26 35.34 -8.90
C GLY A 336 31.82 35.80 -8.71
N GLU A 337 31.62 36.97 -8.10
CA GLU A 337 30.29 37.47 -7.74
C GLU A 337 29.43 37.84 -8.97
N GLN A 338 30.02 38.46 -9.99
CA GLN A 338 29.29 38.77 -11.22
C GLN A 338 28.82 37.53 -11.96
N ALA A 339 29.64 36.47 -12.00
CA ALA A 339 29.28 35.18 -12.57
C ALA A 339 28.17 34.47 -11.75
N LYS A 340 28.14 34.67 -10.44
CA LYS A 340 27.06 34.19 -9.57
C LYS A 340 25.73 34.84 -9.89
N GLU A 341 25.72 36.17 -10.11
CA GLU A 341 24.49 36.87 -10.50
C GLU A 341 23.95 36.34 -11.83
N GLU A 342 24.83 36.14 -12.81
CA GLU A 342 24.42 35.58 -14.09
C GLU A 342 23.96 34.11 -13.98
N ALA A 343 24.64 33.30 -13.16
CA ALA A 343 24.23 31.92 -12.87
C ALA A 343 22.82 31.86 -12.24
N LEU A 344 22.48 32.80 -11.37
CA LEU A 344 21.16 32.90 -10.78
C LEU A 344 20.08 33.29 -11.83
N LYS A 345 20.39 34.26 -12.72
CA LYS A 345 19.51 34.65 -13.81
C LYS A 345 19.26 33.48 -14.77
N LEU A 346 20.34 32.82 -15.21
CA LEU A 346 20.25 31.65 -16.08
C LEU A 346 19.44 30.52 -15.45
N ALA A 347 19.66 30.23 -14.16
CA ALA A 347 18.87 29.21 -13.45
C ALA A 347 17.37 29.54 -13.42
N ALA A 348 17.03 30.81 -13.20
CA ALA A 348 15.64 31.26 -13.21
C ALA A 348 15.03 31.13 -14.61
N GLU A 349 15.75 31.53 -15.64
CA GLU A 349 15.32 31.42 -17.04
C GLU A 349 15.09 29.97 -17.48
N LEU A 350 16.02 29.04 -17.15
CA LEU A 350 15.89 27.62 -17.44
C LEU A 350 14.64 27.05 -16.76
N ARG A 351 14.43 27.36 -15.48
CA ARG A 351 13.26 26.87 -14.71
C ARG A 351 11.94 27.43 -15.25
N GLN A 352 11.90 28.69 -15.72
CA GLN A 352 10.72 29.29 -16.38
C GLN A 352 10.38 28.53 -17.69
N ASN A 353 11.36 27.92 -18.31
CA ASN A 353 11.20 27.09 -19.51
C ASN A 353 11.10 25.57 -19.18
N ASN A 354 10.73 25.21 -17.94
CA ASN A 354 10.56 23.83 -17.47
C ASN A 354 11.84 22.97 -17.55
N ILE A 355 13.02 23.57 -17.60
CA ILE A 355 14.30 22.87 -17.55
C ILE A 355 14.79 22.87 -16.10
N SER A 356 14.94 21.68 -15.51
CA SER A 356 15.41 21.58 -14.13
C SER A 356 16.88 21.98 -14.03
N ALA A 357 17.16 23.07 -13.30
CA ALA A 357 18.48 23.62 -13.11
C ALA A 357 18.75 23.92 -11.63
N ILE A 358 19.94 23.59 -11.16
CA ILE A 358 20.45 23.94 -9.82
C ILE A 358 21.74 24.74 -9.94
N THR A 359 21.99 25.59 -8.96
CA THR A 359 23.24 26.39 -8.89
C THR A 359 24.04 26.05 -7.65
N SER A 360 25.31 26.29 -7.70
CA SER A 360 26.13 26.36 -6.48
C SER A 360 25.61 27.46 -5.55
N LEU A 361 25.74 27.26 -4.25
CA LEU A 361 25.42 28.24 -3.24
C LEU A 361 26.66 28.60 -2.42
N GLY A 362 26.82 29.89 -2.17
CA GLY A 362 27.96 30.42 -1.41
C GLY A 362 29.28 30.40 -2.22
N SER A 363 30.35 30.77 -1.55
CA SER A 363 31.70 30.90 -2.16
C SER A 363 32.41 29.53 -2.16
N ARG A 364 32.19 28.72 -3.15
CA ARG A 364 32.83 27.40 -3.31
C ARG A 364 33.80 27.40 -4.47
N SER A 365 34.93 26.69 -4.32
CA SER A 365 35.85 26.46 -5.45
C SER A 365 35.17 25.67 -6.58
N LEU A 366 35.59 25.90 -7.83
CA LEU A 366 35.05 25.18 -9.00
C LEU A 366 35.14 23.65 -8.82
N LYS A 367 36.24 23.16 -8.23
CA LYS A 367 36.40 21.73 -7.91
C LYS A 367 35.30 21.21 -6.97
N ALA A 368 34.89 21.99 -5.96
CA ALA A 368 33.83 21.62 -5.06
C ALA A 368 32.46 21.65 -5.75
N GLN A 369 32.25 22.64 -6.62
CA GLN A 369 31.02 22.75 -7.42
C GLN A 369 30.88 21.58 -8.39
N MET A 370 31.95 21.20 -9.11
CA MET A 370 31.97 20.05 -10.01
C MET A 370 31.73 18.73 -9.26
N ARG A 371 32.26 18.58 -8.03
CA ARG A 371 31.94 17.41 -7.19
C ARG A 371 30.46 17.38 -6.81
N GLN A 372 29.89 18.53 -6.48
CA GLN A 372 28.46 18.63 -6.16
C GLN A 372 27.59 18.30 -7.39
N ALA A 373 27.94 18.79 -8.57
CA ALA A 373 27.27 18.44 -9.83
C ALA A 373 27.25 16.93 -10.08
N ASN A 374 28.40 16.28 -9.92
CA ASN A 374 28.51 14.83 -10.06
C ASN A 374 27.67 14.08 -9.02
N THR A 375 27.69 14.51 -7.77
CA THR A 375 26.89 13.90 -6.69
C THR A 375 25.39 14.07 -6.91
N SER A 376 24.96 15.19 -7.52
CA SER A 376 23.55 15.44 -7.85
C SER A 376 23.05 14.66 -9.08
N GLY A 377 23.94 13.93 -9.75
CA GLY A 377 23.59 13.13 -10.94
C GLY A 377 23.14 13.98 -12.14
N THR A 378 23.55 15.24 -12.22
CA THR A 378 23.19 16.15 -13.32
C THR A 378 23.78 15.68 -14.63
N ALA A 379 23.00 15.72 -15.70
CA ALA A 379 23.45 15.34 -17.03
C ALA A 379 24.44 16.37 -17.62
N MET A 380 24.22 17.67 -17.33
CA MET A 380 25.01 18.76 -17.90
C MET A 380 25.47 19.75 -16.84
N VAL A 381 26.69 20.27 -17.00
CA VAL A 381 27.21 21.35 -16.18
C VAL A 381 27.47 22.57 -17.06
N ILE A 382 26.95 23.71 -16.67
CA ILE A 382 27.27 25.02 -17.25
C ILE A 382 28.23 25.72 -16.29
N THR A 383 29.35 26.19 -16.82
CA THR A 383 30.32 26.98 -16.04
C THR A 383 30.36 28.41 -16.57
N ILE A 384 30.29 29.39 -15.64
CA ILE A 384 30.37 30.82 -15.93
C ILE A 384 31.51 31.41 -15.13
N GLY A 385 32.49 31.97 -15.78
CA GLY A 385 33.59 32.72 -15.19
C GLY A 385 33.69 34.13 -15.82
N GLU A 386 34.77 34.85 -15.48
CA GLU A 386 35.03 36.21 -16.02
C GLU A 386 35.15 36.24 -17.57
N ASN A 387 35.78 35.21 -18.17
CA ASN A 387 35.94 35.16 -19.60
C ASN A 387 34.60 34.93 -20.30
N GLU A 388 33.82 34.02 -19.77
CA GLU A 388 32.49 33.68 -20.30
C GLU A 388 31.56 34.92 -20.23
N LEU A 389 31.59 35.67 -19.12
CA LEU A 389 30.85 36.93 -18.98
C LEU A 389 31.26 37.97 -20.02
N LYS A 390 32.59 38.18 -20.21
CA LYS A 390 33.09 39.16 -21.19
C LYS A 390 32.69 38.87 -22.63
N ASN A 391 32.64 37.57 -22.97
CA ASN A 391 32.35 37.09 -24.35
C ASN A 391 30.87 36.76 -24.56
N ASN A 392 30.01 36.93 -23.60
CA ASN A 392 28.61 36.49 -23.60
C ASN A 392 28.48 35.00 -24.00
N THR A 393 29.30 34.13 -23.39
CA THR A 393 29.35 32.69 -23.64
C THR A 393 29.21 31.91 -22.34
N VAL A 394 29.08 30.61 -22.42
CA VAL A 394 29.19 29.68 -21.29
C VAL A 394 29.96 28.45 -21.71
N GLU A 395 30.61 27.80 -20.75
CA GLU A 395 31.20 26.48 -20.93
C GLU A 395 30.14 25.42 -20.61
N LEU A 396 29.71 24.62 -21.59
CA LEU A 396 28.80 23.51 -21.41
C LEU A 396 29.57 22.19 -21.40
N ARG A 397 29.37 21.42 -20.33
CA ARG A 397 29.99 20.09 -20.21
C ARG A 397 28.90 19.02 -20.09
N ASP A 398 28.95 18.03 -20.98
CA ASP A 398 28.19 16.79 -20.86
C ASP A 398 28.89 15.88 -19.85
N MET A 399 28.17 15.49 -18.79
CA MET A 399 28.75 14.67 -17.71
C MET A 399 28.81 13.18 -18.04
N VAL A 400 28.03 12.74 -19.04
CA VAL A 400 28.01 11.34 -19.51
C VAL A 400 29.18 11.07 -20.45
N ASN A 401 29.34 11.94 -21.48
CA ASN A 401 30.32 11.76 -22.53
C ASN A 401 31.66 12.47 -22.23
N ALA A 402 31.72 13.25 -21.15
CA ALA A 402 32.85 14.09 -20.75
C ALA A 402 33.25 15.13 -21.81
N GLU A 403 32.37 15.44 -22.76
CA GLU A 403 32.60 16.46 -23.78
C GLU A 403 32.34 17.86 -23.20
N GLN A 404 33.16 18.82 -23.59
CA GLN A 404 33.05 20.22 -23.16
C GLN A 404 33.16 21.14 -24.38
N ARG A 405 32.32 22.17 -24.42
CA ARG A 405 32.30 23.16 -25.50
C ARG A 405 31.85 24.51 -25.00
N THR A 406 32.36 25.57 -25.59
CA THR A 406 31.93 26.94 -25.39
C THR A 406 30.74 27.23 -26.30
N ILE A 407 29.66 27.76 -25.79
CA ILE A 407 28.45 28.12 -26.55
C ILE A 407 28.01 29.56 -26.21
N PRO A 408 27.38 30.27 -27.15
CA PRO A 408 26.73 31.56 -26.84
C PRO A 408 25.68 31.42 -25.76
N ARG A 409 25.59 32.41 -24.87
CA ARG A 409 24.68 32.42 -23.73
C ARG A 409 23.20 32.30 -24.14
N ASP A 410 22.82 32.94 -25.23
CA ASP A 410 21.49 33.01 -25.80
C ASP A 410 21.05 31.73 -26.53
N GLU A 411 21.99 30.85 -26.89
CA GLU A 411 21.68 29.57 -27.52
C GLU A 411 21.35 28.45 -26.51
N ILE A 412 21.57 28.67 -25.20
CA ILE A 412 21.40 27.62 -24.18
C ILE A 412 19.99 27.05 -24.16
N LEU A 413 18.96 27.90 -24.19
CA LEU A 413 17.57 27.47 -24.16
C LEU A 413 17.20 26.62 -25.37
N ALA A 414 17.64 27.03 -26.56
CA ALA A 414 17.39 26.27 -27.78
C ALA A 414 18.08 24.89 -27.78
N LEU A 415 19.25 24.82 -27.17
CA LEU A 415 20.02 23.57 -27.06
C LEU A 415 19.44 22.59 -26.03
N LEU A 416 18.80 23.13 -24.99
CA LEU A 416 18.28 22.34 -23.87
C LEU A 416 16.79 22.01 -24.01
N ASN A 417 16.06 22.58 -24.93
CA ASN A 417 14.69 22.19 -25.30
C ASN A 417 14.71 20.99 -26.25
#